data_de77f0a831863862955888d37c5c4360
#
_entry.id   de77f0a831863862955888d37c5c4360
#
_cell.length_a   1.000
_cell.length_b   1.000
_cell.length_c   1.000
_cell.angle_alpha   90.00
_cell.angle_beta   90.00
_cell.angle_gamma   90.00
#
_symmetry.space_group_name_H-M   'P 1'
#
loop_
_entity.id
_entity.type
_entity.pdbx_description
1 polymer ?
#
loop_
_entity_poly.entity_id
_entity_poly.type
_entity_poly.pdbx_seq_one_letter_code
_entity_poly.pdbx_strand_id
1 'polypeptide(L)'
;MTTRSNENSELINANPLELVAQFACQQDWFLNRTNMNRLIADVPGRWGQHQLCAEWFETEETLDVSCNIDITFDNIQLSEVSTLTSLLNQDLWLGHFVACERTNTIKIKYKLILRGAGGASPEQIEDVIEILLGEAEQAFPTIYQVLNGPYAARDICLLYTSPSPRDRQKSR
;
A
#
# COMPACT_ATOMS: atom_id res chain seq x y z
N MET A 1 17.46 -36.35 23.69
CA MET A 1 16.43 -35.48 24.26
C MET A 1 16.81 -34.04 24.04
N THR A 2 15.97 -33.32 23.36
CA THR A 2 15.78 -31.85 23.39
C THR A 2 16.79 -30.99 22.66
N THR A 3 16.58 -30.79 21.38
CA THR A 3 17.04 -29.62 20.63
C THR A 3 15.89 -29.15 19.71
N ARG A 4 14.83 -28.59 20.34
CA ARG A 4 13.70 -27.98 19.61
C ARG A 4 13.35 -26.55 20.06
N SER A 5 14.25 -25.89 20.80
CA SER A 5 13.95 -24.61 21.45
C SER A 5 14.67 -23.39 20.84
N ASN A 6 15.50 -23.54 19.81
CA ASN A 6 16.33 -22.44 19.30
C ASN A 6 15.88 -21.85 17.95
N GLU A 7 14.99 -22.51 17.22
CA GLU A 7 14.56 -21.98 15.91
C GLU A 7 13.49 -20.87 16.02
N ASN A 8 12.78 -20.80 17.15
CA ASN A 8 11.75 -19.76 17.36
C ASN A 8 12.28 -18.43 17.93
N SER A 9 13.54 -18.38 18.38
CA SER A 9 14.12 -17.13 18.90
C SER A 9 14.91 -16.32 17.86
N GLU A 10 15.24 -16.88 16.71
CA GLU A 10 15.90 -16.15 15.61
C GLU A 10 14.91 -15.38 14.72
N LEU A 11 13.61 -15.67 14.76
CA LEU A 11 12.58 -14.92 14.09
C LEU A 11 12.28 -13.56 14.76
N ILE A 12 12.81 -13.32 15.96
CA ILE A 12 12.45 -12.20 16.82
C ILE A 12 13.05 -10.86 16.36
N ASN A 13 13.91 -10.83 15.34
CA ASN A 13 14.54 -9.59 14.88
C ASN A 13 14.76 -9.55 13.36
N ALA A 14 14.01 -10.31 12.60
CA ALA A 14 14.12 -10.28 11.14
C ALA A 14 13.53 -8.96 10.60
N ASN A 15 14.31 -8.23 9.82
CA ASN A 15 13.85 -7.06 9.09
C ASN A 15 12.61 -7.43 8.25
N PRO A 16 11.43 -6.83 8.49
CA PRO A 16 10.19 -7.20 7.79
C PRO A 16 10.27 -7.00 6.28
N LEU A 17 11.25 -6.25 5.77
CA LEU A 17 11.51 -6.11 4.35
C LEU A 17 11.91 -7.42 3.67
N GLU A 18 12.45 -8.40 4.40
CA GLU A 18 12.74 -9.72 3.83
C GLU A 18 11.45 -10.46 3.47
N LEU A 19 10.40 -10.33 4.30
CA LEU A 19 9.08 -10.88 3.99
C LEU A 19 8.43 -10.17 2.81
N VAL A 20 8.57 -8.84 2.71
CA VAL A 20 8.11 -8.08 1.54
C VAL A 20 8.83 -8.53 0.27
N ALA A 21 10.16 -8.70 0.34
CA ALA A 21 10.95 -9.19 -0.79
C ALA A 21 10.56 -10.61 -1.21
N GLN A 22 10.33 -11.49 -0.24
CA GLN A 22 9.88 -12.85 -0.49
C GLN A 22 8.51 -12.88 -1.17
N PHE A 23 7.55 -12.10 -0.67
CA PHE A 23 6.23 -11.98 -1.28
C PHE A 23 6.32 -11.46 -2.72
N ALA A 24 7.07 -10.39 -2.96
CA ALA A 24 7.25 -9.82 -4.29
C ALA A 24 7.92 -10.79 -5.27
N CYS A 25 8.91 -11.59 -4.80
CA CYS A 25 9.51 -12.65 -5.60
C CYS A 25 8.51 -13.77 -5.96
N GLN A 26 7.60 -14.13 -5.04
CA GLN A 26 6.55 -15.13 -5.32
C GLN A 26 5.54 -14.63 -6.37
N GLN A 27 5.37 -13.32 -6.49
CA GLN A 27 4.52 -12.69 -7.49
C GLN A 27 5.25 -12.35 -8.80
N ASP A 28 6.53 -12.72 -8.94
CA ASP A 28 7.39 -12.39 -10.09
C ASP A 28 7.52 -10.86 -10.34
N TRP A 29 7.43 -10.04 -9.27
CA TRP A 29 7.60 -8.60 -9.40
C TRP A 29 9.07 -8.21 -9.52
N PHE A 30 9.32 -7.15 -10.30
CA PHE A 30 10.66 -6.59 -10.38
C PHE A 30 10.99 -5.82 -9.09
N LEU A 31 12.05 -6.28 -8.40
CA LEU A 31 12.48 -5.71 -7.13
C LEU A 31 13.74 -4.86 -7.30
N ASN A 32 13.72 -3.68 -6.67
CA ASN A 32 14.89 -2.83 -6.51
C ASN A 32 15.07 -2.49 -5.01
N ARG A 33 16.18 -2.96 -4.44
CA ARG A 33 16.55 -2.61 -3.06
C ARG A 33 17.44 -1.37 -3.09
N THR A 34 16.89 -0.23 -2.71
CA THR A 34 17.59 1.06 -2.74
C THR A 34 18.64 1.15 -1.62
N ASN A 35 18.35 0.57 -0.46
CA ASN A 35 19.26 0.45 0.70
C ASN A 35 18.79 -0.68 1.63
N MET A 36 19.48 -0.85 2.78
CA MET A 36 19.15 -1.92 3.75
C MET A 36 17.72 -1.81 4.30
N ASN A 37 17.16 -0.60 4.36
CA ASN A 37 15.87 -0.30 4.98
C ASN A 37 14.79 0.13 3.99
N ARG A 38 15.04 0.04 2.68
CA ARG A 38 14.06 0.44 1.65
C ARG A 38 14.09 -0.46 0.43
N LEU A 39 12.89 -0.90 0.06
CA LEU A 39 12.62 -1.76 -1.08
C LEU A 39 11.53 -1.12 -1.95
N ILE A 40 11.69 -1.23 -3.26
CA ILE A 40 10.72 -0.79 -4.25
C ILE A 40 10.43 -1.97 -5.17
N ALA A 41 9.15 -2.22 -5.45
CA ALA A 41 8.71 -3.22 -6.41
C ALA A 41 7.80 -2.59 -7.46
N ASP A 42 8.03 -2.93 -8.71
CA ASP A 42 7.13 -2.57 -9.80
C ASP A 42 6.03 -3.64 -9.90
N VAL A 43 4.80 -3.22 -9.73
CA VAL A 43 3.63 -4.09 -9.63
C VAL A 43 2.74 -3.89 -10.84
N PRO A 44 2.57 -4.90 -11.70
CA PRO A 44 1.64 -4.82 -12.83
C PRO A 44 0.21 -4.76 -12.30
N GLY A 45 -0.51 -3.71 -12.67
CA GLY A 45 -1.91 -3.52 -12.34
C GLY A 45 -2.81 -3.59 -13.58
N ARG A 46 -4.11 -3.59 -13.35
CA ARG A 46 -5.11 -3.61 -14.42
C ARG A 46 -5.10 -2.33 -15.26
N TRP A 47 -4.78 -1.20 -14.63
CA TRP A 47 -4.88 0.12 -15.22
C TRP A 47 -3.53 0.77 -15.52
N GLY A 48 -2.44 0.17 -15.07
CA GLY A 48 -1.09 0.70 -15.24
C GLY A 48 -0.09 -0.07 -14.39
N GLN A 49 1.11 0.44 -14.26
CA GLN A 49 2.17 -0.16 -13.48
C GLN A 49 2.35 0.62 -12.16
N HIS A 50 1.83 0.05 -11.09
CA HIS A 50 1.98 0.65 -9.76
C HIS A 50 3.38 0.43 -9.21
N GLN A 51 3.75 1.25 -8.23
CA GLN A 51 5.02 1.10 -7.54
C GLN A 51 4.79 0.91 -6.04
N LEU A 52 5.06 -0.30 -5.55
CA LEU A 52 5.07 -0.61 -4.13
C LEU A 52 6.39 -0.16 -3.52
N CYS A 53 6.33 0.61 -2.45
CA CYS A 53 7.49 1.01 -1.67
C CYS A 53 7.31 0.55 -0.23
N ALA A 54 8.30 -0.17 0.31
CA ALA A 54 8.36 -0.56 1.70
C ALA A 54 9.61 0.02 2.35
N GLU A 55 9.45 0.64 3.52
CA GLU A 55 10.54 1.25 4.26
C GLU A 55 10.46 0.85 5.74
N TRP A 56 11.57 0.33 6.27
CA TRP A 56 11.70 -0.10 7.65
C TRP A 56 12.36 0.98 8.51
N PHE A 57 11.68 1.42 9.53
CA PHE A 57 12.17 2.34 10.55
C PHE A 57 12.52 1.52 11.80
N GLU A 58 13.79 1.15 11.88
CA GLU A 58 14.29 0.23 12.92
C GLU A 58 14.10 0.80 14.34
N THR A 59 14.34 2.09 14.53
CA THR A 59 14.21 2.75 15.84
C THR A 59 12.76 2.75 16.35
N GLU A 60 11.82 2.94 15.43
CA GLU A 60 10.38 2.97 15.72
C GLU A 60 9.73 1.59 15.63
N GLU A 61 10.48 0.58 15.21
CA GLU A 61 9.96 -0.77 14.89
C GLU A 61 8.69 -0.69 14.02
N THR A 62 8.76 0.13 12.95
CA THR A 62 7.61 0.44 12.10
C THR A 62 7.95 0.19 10.63
N LEU A 63 7.11 -0.58 9.96
CA LEU A 63 7.16 -0.77 8.51
C LEU A 63 6.16 0.19 7.83
N ASP A 64 6.66 1.12 7.01
CA ASP A 64 5.84 1.98 6.15
C ASP A 64 5.70 1.31 4.78
N VAL A 65 4.49 0.97 4.40
CA VAL A 65 4.18 0.41 3.09
C VAL A 65 3.34 1.41 2.32
N SER A 66 3.71 1.70 1.08
CA SER A 66 2.94 2.58 0.21
C SER A 66 2.89 2.06 -1.22
N CYS A 67 1.76 2.26 -1.88
CA CYS A 67 1.58 1.99 -3.30
C CYS A 67 1.37 3.32 -4.02
N ASN A 68 2.30 3.70 -4.89
CA ASN A 68 2.13 4.81 -5.81
C ASN A 68 1.26 4.33 -6.97
N ILE A 69 0.16 5.04 -7.21
CA ILE A 69 -0.73 4.78 -8.34
C ILE A 69 -0.08 5.36 -9.60
N ASP A 70 -0.14 4.61 -10.71
CA ASP A 70 0.40 5.05 -12.00
C ASP A 70 -0.48 6.14 -12.65
N ILE A 71 -0.57 7.28 -11.96
CA ILE A 71 -1.29 8.46 -12.41
C ILE A 71 -0.64 9.72 -11.83
N THR A 72 -0.53 10.75 -12.65
CA THR A 72 0.03 12.05 -12.25
C THR A 72 -1.00 13.16 -12.40
N PHE A 73 -0.83 14.23 -11.65
CA PHE A 73 -1.68 15.41 -11.72
C PHE A 73 -0.85 16.69 -11.82
N ASP A 74 -1.44 17.75 -12.36
CA ASP A 74 -0.83 19.07 -12.42
C ASP A 74 -1.06 19.87 -11.12
N ASN A 75 -0.20 20.86 -10.84
CA ASN A 75 -0.35 21.72 -9.67
C ASN A 75 -1.71 22.44 -9.62
N ILE A 76 -2.31 22.75 -10.78
CA ILE A 76 -3.64 23.34 -10.88
C ILE A 76 -4.71 22.39 -10.32
N GLN A 77 -4.53 21.09 -10.47
CA GLN A 77 -5.45 20.05 -10.01
C GLN A 77 -5.29 19.69 -8.53
N LEU A 78 -4.27 20.21 -7.85
CA LEU A 78 -3.93 19.82 -6.47
C LEU A 78 -5.11 19.97 -5.50
N SER A 79 -5.88 21.05 -5.60
CA SER A 79 -7.06 21.28 -4.75
C SER A 79 -8.12 20.21 -4.96
N GLU A 80 -8.36 19.82 -6.21
CA GLU A 80 -9.33 18.80 -6.57
C GLU A 80 -8.87 17.41 -6.13
N VAL A 81 -7.58 17.11 -6.34
CA VAL A 81 -6.96 15.85 -5.88
C VAL A 81 -6.98 15.74 -4.35
N SER A 82 -6.76 16.84 -3.63
CA SER A 82 -6.83 16.86 -2.17
C SER A 82 -8.26 16.61 -1.67
N THR A 83 -9.24 17.17 -2.34
CA THR A 83 -10.67 16.89 -2.07
C THR A 83 -10.99 15.42 -2.34
N LEU A 84 -10.53 14.89 -3.49
CA LEU A 84 -10.72 13.50 -3.88
C LEU A 84 -10.13 12.53 -2.86
N THR A 85 -8.86 12.71 -2.48
CA THR A 85 -8.20 11.84 -1.49
C THR A 85 -8.89 11.90 -0.13
N SER A 86 -9.37 13.07 0.28
CA SER A 86 -10.16 13.21 1.51
C SER A 86 -11.47 12.44 1.47
N LEU A 87 -12.16 12.44 0.32
CA LEU A 87 -13.40 11.68 0.13
C LEU A 87 -13.16 10.18 0.08
N LEU A 88 -12.14 9.72 -0.66
CA LEU A 88 -11.74 8.31 -0.72
C LEU A 88 -11.41 7.75 0.67
N ASN A 89 -10.79 8.56 1.52
CA ASN A 89 -10.40 8.16 2.88
C ASN A 89 -11.58 7.99 3.85
N GLN A 90 -12.79 8.49 3.53
CA GLN A 90 -13.93 8.40 4.44
C GLN A 90 -14.42 6.96 4.64
N ASP A 91 -14.36 6.15 3.59
CA ASP A 91 -14.84 4.77 3.60
C ASP A 91 -13.71 3.73 3.63
N LEU A 92 -12.45 4.19 3.67
CA LEU A 92 -11.29 3.32 3.70
C LEU A 92 -11.11 2.71 5.10
N TRP A 93 -11.07 1.38 5.17
CA TRP A 93 -10.92 0.69 6.46
C TRP A 93 -9.46 0.47 6.88
N LEU A 94 -8.51 0.48 5.93
CA LEU A 94 -7.09 0.34 6.17
C LEU A 94 -6.29 1.27 5.27
N GLY A 95 -5.30 1.94 5.83
CA GLY A 95 -4.45 2.88 5.10
C GLY A 95 -5.12 4.22 4.85
N HIS A 96 -4.50 5.02 4.00
CA HIS A 96 -5.03 6.32 3.58
C HIS A 96 -4.40 6.76 2.26
N PHE A 97 -5.18 7.42 1.43
CA PHE A 97 -4.71 8.07 0.21
C PHE A 97 -4.06 9.42 0.53
N VAL A 98 -2.98 9.71 -0.16
CA VAL A 98 -2.23 10.97 -0.04
C VAL A 98 -1.91 11.51 -1.42
N ALA A 99 -2.22 12.77 -1.64
CA ALA A 99 -1.69 13.53 -2.77
C ALA A 99 -0.25 14.00 -2.42
N CYS A 100 0.71 13.58 -3.21
CA CYS A 100 2.11 13.98 -3.03
C CYS A 100 2.44 15.13 -3.97
N GLU A 101 2.44 16.35 -3.47
CA GLU A 101 2.75 17.56 -4.25
C GLU A 101 4.16 17.53 -4.85
N ARG A 102 5.13 16.95 -4.13
CA ARG A 102 6.53 16.91 -4.57
C ARG A 102 6.74 16.06 -5.82
N THR A 103 5.95 15.00 -5.99
CA THR A 103 6.03 14.07 -7.13
C THR A 103 4.84 14.16 -8.05
N ASN A 104 3.82 14.96 -7.70
CA ASN A 104 2.55 15.07 -8.42
C ASN A 104 1.88 13.70 -8.64
N THR A 105 1.98 12.83 -7.63
CA THR A 105 1.42 11.47 -7.65
C THR A 105 0.44 11.26 -6.51
N ILE A 106 -0.47 10.31 -6.69
CA ILE A 106 -1.37 9.84 -5.65
C ILE A 106 -0.86 8.48 -5.17
N LYS A 107 -0.83 8.30 -3.87
CA LYS A 107 -0.44 7.03 -3.26
C LYS A 107 -1.36 6.66 -2.11
N ILE A 108 -1.50 5.37 -1.87
CA ILE A 108 -2.09 4.85 -0.65
C ILE A 108 -0.97 4.36 0.27
N LYS A 109 -1.10 4.63 1.56
CA LYS A 109 -0.08 4.33 2.57
C LYS A 109 -0.67 3.63 3.78
N TYR A 110 0.14 2.77 4.40
CA TYR A 110 -0.14 2.17 5.69
C TYR A 110 1.14 2.00 6.50
N LYS A 111 1.07 2.19 7.82
CA LYS A 111 2.17 1.93 8.74
C LYS A 111 1.83 0.78 9.66
N LEU A 112 2.62 -0.27 9.60
CA LEU A 112 2.52 -1.42 10.47
C LEU A 112 3.51 -1.26 11.63
N ILE A 113 2.97 -1.04 12.83
CA ILE A 113 3.76 -0.93 14.07
C ILE A 113 4.00 -2.33 14.59
N LEU A 114 5.29 -2.72 14.72
CA LEU A 114 5.71 -4.05 15.15
C LEU A 114 6.31 -4.08 16.54
N ARG A 115 6.35 -2.91 17.20
CA ARG A 115 6.91 -2.78 18.55
C ARG A 115 6.19 -3.72 19.53
N GLY A 116 6.97 -4.61 20.13
CA GLY A 116 6.45 -5.59 21.08
C GLY A 116 5.72 -6.78 20.45
N ALA A 117 5.62 -6.85 19.12
CA ALA A 117 4.97 -7.97 18.40
C ALA A 117 5.93 -9.14 18.11
N GLY A 118 7.24 -8.95 18.31
CA GLY A 118 8.24 -9.97 17.96
C GLY A 118 8.52 -10.11 16.47
N GLY A 119 8.09 -9.13 15.65
CA GLY A 119 8.23 -9.10 14.20
C GLY A 119 6.89 -9.19 13.46
N ALA A 120 6.92 -9.10 12.14
CA ALA A 120 5.75 -9.31 11.29
C ALA A 120 5.58 -10.79 10.93
N SER A 121 4.35 -11.25 10.78
CA SER A 121 4.10 -12.54 10.13
C SER A 121 4.01 -12.38 8.60
N PRO A 122 4.30 -13.46 7.82
CA PRO A 122 4.12 -13.44 6.38
C PRO A 122 2.69 -13.04 5.97
N GLU A 123 1.67 -13.53 6.68
CA GLU A 123 0.26 -13.23 6.43
C GLU A 123 -0.07 -11.75 6.65
N GLN A 124 0.54 -11.12 7.68
CA GLN A 124 0.36 -9.68 7.91
C GLN A 124 0.93 -8.84 6.76
N ILE A 125 2.09 -9.24 6.21
CA ILE A 125 2.72 -8.56 5.07
C ILE A 125 1.88 -8.76 3.81
N GLU A 126 1.44 -9.97 3.54
CA GLU A 126 0.56 -10.31 2.42
C GLU A 126 -0.73 -9.50 2.47
N ASP A 127 -1.44 -9.55 3.60
CA ASP A 127 -2.71 -8.82 3.80
C ASP A 127 -2.54 -7.31 3.57
N VAL A 128 -1.49 -6.69 4.14
CA VAL A 128 -1.23 -5.25 3.98
C VAL A 128 -0.98 -4.91 2.51
N ILE A 129 -0.14 -5.67 1.82
CA ILE A 129 0.19 -5.42 0.41
C ILE A 129 -1.04 -5.62 -0.48
N GLU A 130 -1.76 -6.73 -0.34
CA GLU A 130 -2.95 -7.04 -1.14
C GLU A 130 -4.05 -5.99 -0.95
N ILE A 131 -4.26 -5.52 0.29
CA ILE A 131 -5.24 -4.48 0.59
C ILE A 131 -4.85 -3.16 -0.10
N LEU A 132 -3.61 -2.71 0.06
CA LEU A 132 -3.17 -1.45 -0.54
C LEU A 132 -3.25 -1.49 -2.08
N LEU A 133 -2.86 -2.60 -2.70
CA LEU A 133 -2.98 -2.79 -4.14
C LEU A 133 -4.44 -2.84 -4.59
N GLY A 134 -5.28 -3.57 -3.87
CA GLY A 134 -6.71 -3.66 -4.15
C GLY A 134 -7.41 -2.30 -4.08
N GLU A 135 -7.11 -1.49 -3.07
CA GLU A 135 -7.65 -0.14 -2.94
C GLU A 135 -7.14 0.81 -4.04
N ALA A 136 -5.85 0.70 -4.40
CA ALA A 136 -5.27 1.48 -5.48
C ALA A 136 -5.96 1.18 -6.83
N GLU A 137 -6.14 -0.11 -7.14
CA GLU A 137 -6.84 -0.57 -8.35
C GLU A 137 -8.31 -0.13 -8.39
N GLN A 138 -9.00 -0.22 -7.26
CA GLN A 138 -10.41 0.18 -7.16
C GLN A 138 -10.58 1.69 -7.29
N ALA A 139 -9.66 2.49 -6.74
CA ALA A 139 -9.71 3.94 -6.81
C ALA A 139 -9.30 4.51 -8.17
N PHE A 140 -8.47 3.79 -8.93
CA PHE A 140 -7.89 4.28 -10.19
C PHE A 140 -8.92 4.86 -11.16
N PRO A 141 -10.03 4.19 -11.51
CA PRO A 141 -11.02 4.74 -12.45
C PRO A 141 -11.63 6.05 -11.96
N THR A 142 -11.89 6.16 -10.66
CA THR A 142 -12.43 7.37 -10.04
C THR A 142 -11.42 8.52 -10.11
N ILE A 143 -10.16 8.25 -9.76
CA ILE A 143 -9.06 9.22 -9.87
C ILE A 143 -8.89 9.69 -11.31
N TYR A 144 -8.87 8.75 -12.25
CA TYR A 144 -8.71 9.04 -13.67
C TYR A 144 -9.84 9.96 -14.19
N GLN A 145 -11.08 9.69 -13.82
CA GLN A 145 -12.25 10.49 -14.23
C GLN A 145 -12.21 11.90 -13.66
N VAL A 146 -11.74 12.09 -12.44
CA VAL A 146 -11.58 13.42 -11.83
C VAL A 146 -10.47 14.21 -12.52
N LEU A 147 -9.36 13.56 -12.85
CA LEU A 147 -8.21 14.23 -13.45
C LEU A 147 -8.37 14.53 -14.93
N ASN A 148 -9.05 13.66 -15.68
CA ASN A 148 -9.12 13.72 -17.15
C ASN A 148 -10.54 13.86 -17.70
N GLY A 149 -11.56 13.72 -16.86
CA GLY A 149 -12.95 13.83 -17.23
C GLY A 149 -13.57 15.18 -16.86
N PRO A 150 -14.87 15.35 -17.14
CA PRO A 150 -15.61 16.57 -16.81
C PRO A 150 -16.14 16.60 -15.36
N TYR A 151 -15.80 15.61 -14.55
CA TYR A 151 -16.39 15.42 -13.23
C TYR A 151 -15.54 16.02 -12.13
N ALA A 152 -16.19 16.71 -11.18
CA ALA A 152 -15.53 17.12 -9.95
C ALA A 152 -15.45 15.94 -8.95
N ALA A 153 -14.47 16.01 -8.05
CA ALA A 153 -14.25 14.96 -7.03
C ALA A 153 -15.53 14.65 -6.22
N ARG A 154 -16.29 15.67 -5.86
CA ARG A 154 -17.52 15.51 -5.07
C ARG A 154 -18.63 14.80 -5.81
N ASP A 155 -18.69 14.94 -7.14
CA ASP A 155 -19.76 14.36 -7.95
C ASP A 155 -19.53 12.86 -8.21
N ILE A 156 -18.27 12.45 -8.34
CA ILE A 156 -17.90 11.09 -8.74
C ILE A 156 -17.64 10.16 -7.56
N CYS A 157 -17.19 10.70 -6.42
CA CYS A 157 -16.89 9.87 -5.23
C CYS A 157 -18.10 9.14 -4.64
N LEU A 158 -19.31 9.59 -4.95
CA LEU A 158 -20.55 8.88 -4.59
C LEU A 158 -20.65 7.49 -5.26
N LEU A 159 -19.88 7.24 -6.31
CA LEU A 159 -19.82 5.98 -7.03
C LEU A 159 -18.72 5.04 -6.49
N TYR A 160 -17.82 5.57 -5.65
CA TYR A 160 -16.76 4.79 -5.03
C TYR A 160 -17.28 4.12 -3.76
N THR A 161 -17.24 2.79 -3.74
CA THR A 161 -17.56 2.00 -2.54
C THR A 161 -16.39 1.09 -2.25
N SER A 162 -15.69 1.33 -1.13
CA SER A 162 -14.66 0.41 -0.65
C SER A 162 -15.30 -0.89 -0.16
N PRO A 163 -14.84 -2.08 -0.62
CA PRO A 163 -15.39 -3.34 -0.14
C PRO A 163 -15.10 -3.51 1.34
N SER A 164 -16.14 -3.83 2.12
CA SER A 164 -15.97 -4.10 3.54
C SER A 164 -15.13 -5.37 3.76
N PRO A 165 -14.47 -5.53 4.94
CA PRO A 165 -13.74 -6.75 5.28
C PRO A 165 -14.57 -8.03 5.14
N ARG A 166 -15.89 -7.94 5.36
CA ARG A 166 -16.82 -9.07 5.23
C ARG A 166 -17.05 -9.49 3.79
N ASP A 167 -16.94 -8.57 2.83
CA ASP A 167 -17.15 -8.87 1.42
C ASP A 167 -15.93 -9.54 0.80
N ARG A 168 -14.73 -9.26 1.32
CA ARG A 168 -13.46 -9.89 0.89
C ARG A 168 -13.39 -11.36 1.29
N GLN A 169 -13.98 -11.75 2.43
CA GLN A 169 -13.99 -13.16 2.88
C GLN A 169 -14.88 -14.06 2.03
N LYS A 170 -15.81 -13.52 1.24
CA LYS A 170 -16.67 -14.30 0.36
C LYS A 170 -16.07 -14.64 -1.01
N SER A 171 -14.89 -14.06 -1.32
CA SER A 171 -14.22 -14.22 -2.61
C SER A 171 -13.02 -15.19 -2.57
N ARG A 172 -12.83 -15.88 -1.44
CA ARG A 172 -11.82 -16.97 -1.26
C ARG A 172 -12.45 -18.33 -1.25
#